data_2967fd5fe349ad52be13a2d154241e91
#
_entry.id   2967fd5fe349ad52be13a2d154241e91
#
_cell.length_a   1.000
_cell.length_b   1.000
_cell.length_c   1.000
_cell.angle_alpha   90.00
_cell.angle_beta   90.00
_cell.angle_gamma   90.00
#
_symmetry.space_group_name_H-M   'P 1'
#
loop_
_entity.id
_entity.type
_entity.pdbx_description
1 polymer ?
#
loop_
_entity_poly.entity_id
_entity_poly.type
_entity_poly.pdbx_seq_one_letter_code
_entity_poly.pdbx_strand_id
1 'polypeptide(L)'
;MGEPIKNRYEFVVLFDVENGNPNGDPDAGNMPRIDPESGLGLVTDVCLKRKIRNYVEMVKEDSKGYEIYIKEDVPLNRSDRKAYESIGIEETDDKKIKEAVKKLKKTDPDVDIKLRDYMCDNFYDIRTFGAVMTTFVKAALNCGQVRGPVQIGFARSIDPIISQEVTTVSYTHLRAHETLRHL
;
A
#
# COMPACT_ATOMS: atom_id res chain seq x y z
N MET A 1 4.81 -20.56 -11.32
CA MET A 1 3.99 -20.08 -10.19
C MET A 1 4.01 -21.13 -9.10
N GLY A 2 4.13 -20.72 -7.81
CA GLY A 2 3.98 -21.66 -6.70
C GLY A 2 2.53 -22.16 -6.58
N GLU A 3 2.33 -23.29 -5.93
CA GLU A 3 0.98 -23.77 -5.64
C GLU A 3 0.25 -22.80 -4.69
N PRO A 4 -1.05 -22.55 -4.87
CA PRO A 4 -1.82 -21.71 -3.96
C PRO A 4 -1.87 -22.33 -2.56
N ILE A 5 -1.89 -21.47 -1.54
CA ILE A 5 -2.03 -21.87 -0.13
C ILE A 5 -3.39 -22.58 0.04
N LYS A 6 -3.36 -23.80 0.60
CA LYS A 6 -4.56 -24.63 0.81
C LYS A 6 -5.10 -24.54 2.23
N ASN A 7 -4.30 -24.03 3.19
CA ASN A 7 -4.64 -23.95 4.60
C ASN A 7 -4.80 -22.51 5.04
N ARG A 8 -5.59 -22.30 6.10
CA ARG A 8 -5.60 -21.06 6.87
C ARG A 8 -4.44 -21.08 7.86
N TYR A 9 -3.71 -19.97 7.92
CA TYR A 9 -2.63 -19.74 8.88
C TYR A 9 -2.98 -18.54 9.76
N GLU A 10 -2.66 -18.65 11.03
CA GLU A 10 -2.71 -17.54 11.97
C GLU A 10 -1.29 -17.28 12.47
N PHE A 11 -0.91 -16.02 12.61
CA PHE A 11 0.41 -15.63 13.06
C PHE A 11 0.34 -14.40 13.96
N VAL A 12 1.30 -14.28 14.85
CA VAL A 12 1.50 -13.11 15.70
C VAL A 12 2.88 -12.54 15.36
N VAL A 13 2.92 -11.23 15.14
CA VAL A 13 4.17 -10.49 14.92
C VAL A 13 4.37 -9.57 16.10
N LEU A 14 5.51 -9.71 16.78
CA LEU A 14 5.97 -8.78 17.81
C LEU A 14 7.04 -7.89 17.20
N PHE A 15 6.97 -6.61 17.50
CA PHE A 15 7.97 -5.63 17.11
C PHE A 15 8.13 -4.59 18.20
N ASP A 16 9.26 -3.97 18.28
CA ASP A 16 9.56 -2.87 19.19
C ASP A 16 9.81 -1.57 18.40
N VAL A 17 9.64 -0.47 19.09
CA VAL A 17 9.92 0.87 18.59
C VAL A 17 10.61 1.65 19.69
N GLU A 18 11.90 1.88 19.53
CA GLU A 18 12.70 2.64 20.46
C GLU A 18 12.85 4.08 19.96
N ASN A 19 12.53 5.05 20.80
CA ASN A 19 12.65 6.49 20.53
C ASN A 19 12.00 6.91 19.20
N GLY A 20 10.83 6.34 18.87
CA GLY A 20 10.16 6.60 17.61
C GLY A 20 8.64 6.63 17.73
N ASN A 21 8.00 7.19 16.72
CA ASN A 21 6.55 7.20 16.57
C ASN A 21 6.15 6.26 15.43
N PRO A 22 5.65 5.06 15.72
CA PRO A 22 5.34 4.07 14.69
C PRO A 22 4.13 4.45 13.83
N ASN A 23 3.18 5.22 14.40
CA ASN A 23 1.95 5.64 13.72
C ASN A 23 1.38 6.92 14.31
N GLY A 24 1.83 8.06 13.78
CA GLY A 24 1.31 9.36 14.16
C GLY A 24 -0.16 9.56 13.81
N ASP A 25 -0.82 10.41 14.59
CA ASP A 25 -2.18 10.85 14.36
C ASP A 25 -2.19 12.26 13.75
N PRO A 26 -2.56 12.42 12.47
CA PRO A 26 -2.58 13.72 11.83
C PRO A 26 -3.55 14.71 12.50
N ASP A 27 -4.63 14.20 13.10
CA ASP A 27 -5.64 15.03 13.78
C ASP A 27 -5.18 15.47 15.18
N ALA A 28 -4.15 14.84 15.72
CA ALA A 28 -3.56 15.12 17.04
C ALA A 28 -2.10 15.61 16.95
N GLY A 29 -1.77 16.45 15.96
CA GLY A 29 -0.42 16.99 15.80
C GLY A 29 0.66 15.94 15.56
N ASN A 30 0.32 14.84 14.92
CA ASN A 30 1.20 13.71 14.65
C ASN A 30 1.71 12.99 15.92
N MET A 31 1.02 13.12 17.05
CA MET A 31 1.33 12.34 18.25
C MET A 31 1.06 10.85 18.03
N PRO A 32 1.71 9.95 18.79
CA PRO A 32 1.40 8.53 18.73
C PRO A 32 -0.09 8.29 19.01
N ARG A 33 -0.69 7.37 18.24
CA ARG A 33 -2.09 6.96 18.50
C ARG A 33 -2.17 6.18 19.79
N ILE A 34 -3.07 6.59 20.67
CA ILE A 34 -3.30 5.96 21.97
C ILE A 34 -4.78 5.65 22.10
N ASP A 35 -5.09 4.48 22.60
CA ASP A 35 -6.44 4.12 23.04
C ASP A 35 -6.75 4.92 24.34
N PRO A 36 -7.72 5.82 24.33
CA PRO A 36 -7.97 6.69 25.47
C PRO A 36 -8.48 5.95 26.71
N GLU A 37 -9.02 4.76 26.53
CA GLU A 37 -9.56 3.95 27.64
C GLU A 37 -8.47 3.15 28.35
N SER A 38 -7.57 2.52 27.58
CA SER A 38 -6.54 1.63 28.11
C SER A 38 -5.16 2.29 28.22
N GLY A 39 -4.92 3.40 27.55
CA GLY A 39 -3.61 4.02 27.44
C GLY A 39 -2.63 3.28 26.53
N LEU A 40 -3.07 2.21 25.86
CA LEU A 40 -2.23 1.42 24.98
C LEU A 40 -1.95 2.15 23.67
N GLY A 41 -0.72 2.09 23.21
CA GLY A 41 -0.34 2.57 21.87
C GLY A 41 -0.98 1.73 20.77
N LEU A 42 -1.38 2.40 19.70
CA LEU A 42 -2.05 1.78 18.56
C LEU A 42 -1.25 1.97 17.28
N VAL A 43 -1.08 0.90 16.51
CA VAL A 43 -0.59 0.98 15.13
C VAL A 43 -1.65 0.36 14.21
N THR A 44 -2.16 1.17 13.28
CA THR A 44 -3.23 0.75 12.38
C THR A 44 -2.73 -0.27 11.35
N ASP A 45 -3.64 -1.12 10.86
CA ASP A 45 -3.36 -2.06 9.78
C ASP A 45 -2.89 -1.35 8.50
N VAL A 46 -3.42 -0.17 8.22
CA VAL A 46 -3.00 0.66 7.07
C VAL A 46 -1.53 1.06 7.20
N CYS A 47 -1.10 1.49 8.39
CA CYS A 47 0.29 1.83 8.66
C CYS A 47 1.22 0.61 8.48
N LEU A 48 0.84 -0.53 9.03
CA LEU A 48 1.61 -1.78 8.88
C LEU A 48 1.71 -2.22 7.42
N LYS A 49 0.59 -2.21 6.70
CA LYS A 49 0.56 -2.53 5.26
C LYS A 49 1.42 -1.56 4.45
N ARG A 50 1.44 -0.25 4.80
CA ARG A 50 2.33 0.73 4.15
C ARG A 50 3.80 0.37 4.37
N LYS A 51 4.20 0.04 5.59
CA LYS A 51 5.58 -0.36 5.90
C LYS A 51 6.01 -1.62 5.13
N ILE A 52 5.11 -2.59 4.98
CA ILE A 52 5.36 -3.79 4.18
C ILE A 52 5.54 -3.43 2.69
N ARG A 53 4.68 -2.56 2.14
CA ARG A 53 4.82 -2.08 0.74
C ARG A 53 6.16 -1.41 0.52
N ASN A 54 6.54 -0.48 1.40
CA ASN A 54 7.81 0.23 1.31
C ASN A 54 9.01 -0.72 1.38
N TYR A 55 8.95 -1.73 2.25
CA TYR A 55 9.99 -2.75 2.33
C TYR A 55 10.10 -3.58 1.04
N VAL A 56 8.97 -4.03 0.50
CA VAL A 56 8.95 -4.80 -0.75
C VAL A 56 9.49 -3.95 -1.91
N GLU A 57 9.10 -2.68 -2.00
CA GLU A 57 9.60 -1.75 -3.02
C GLU A 57 11.11 -1.58 -2.93
N MET A 58 11.65 -1.39 -1.71
CA MET A 58 13.08 -1.23 -1.47
C MET A 58 13.89 -2.51 -1.82
N VAL A 59 13.37 -3.69 -1.49
CA VAL A 59 14.10 -4.97 -1.68
C VAL A 59 13.93 -5.53 -3.09
N LYS A 60 12.80 -5.28 -3.73
CA LYS A 60 12.46 -5.86 -5.04
C LYS A 60 12.60 -4.88 -6.21
N GLU A 61 12.75 -3.58 -5.94
CA GLU A 61 13.01 -2.53 -6.95
C GLU A 61 12.07 -2.63 -8.17
N ASP A 62 10.76 -2.77 -7.92
CA ASP A 62 9.73 -2.94 -8.97
C ASP A 62 9.97 -4.14 -9.92
N SER A 63 10.67 -5.18 -9.46
CA SER A 63 10.83 -6.40 -10.25
C SER A 63 9.49 -7.04 -10.60
N LYS A 64 9.45 -7.79 -11.70
CA LYS A 64 8.22 -8.44 -12.20
C LYS A 64 7.48 -9.20 -11.11
N GLY A 65 6.21 -8.86 -10.91
CA GLY A 65 5.34 -9.46 -9.88
C GLY A 65 5.50 -8.86 -8.48
N TYR A 66 6.33 -7.82 -8.31
CA TYR A 66 6.55 -7.14 -7.04
C TYR A 66 6.34 -5.63 -7.12
N GLU A 67 5.76 -5.14 -8.21
CA GLU A 67 5.34 -3.74 -8.29
C GLU A 67 4.33 -3.43 -7.18
N ILE A 68 4.31 -2.19 -6.71
CA ILE A 68 3.33 -1.70 -5.73
C ILE A 68 2.31 -0.84 -6.45
N TYR A 69 1.02 -1.19 -6.30
CA TYR A 69 -0.08 -0.45 -6.90
C TYR A 69 -0.36 0.86 -6.17
N ILE A 70 -0.43 0.81 -4.83
CA ILE A 70 -0.69 1.97 -3.99
C ILE A 70 0.64 2.60 -3.57
N LYS A 71 1.20 3.46 -4.43
CA LYS A 71 2.40 4.26 -4.15
C LYS A 71 2.03 5.67 -3.69
N GLU A 72 2.93 6.28 -2.92
CA GLU A 72 2.85 7.69 -2.58
C GLU A 72 3.21 8.53 -3.82
N ASP A 73 2.50 9.65 -4.01
CA ASP A 73 2.69 10.61 -5.11
C ASP A 73 2.60 10.02 -6.54
N VAL A 74 2.14 8.78 -6.70
CA VAL A 74 1.92 8.17 -8.00
C VAL A 74 0.42 8.02 -8.28
N PRO A 75 -0.12 8.68 -9.32
CA PRO A 75 -1.50 8.50 -9.71
C PRO A 75 -1.79 7.04 -10.09
N LEU A 76 -2.86 6.46 -9.55
CA LEU A 76 -3.29 5.08 -9.85
C LEU A 76 -3.48 4.84 -11.35
N ASN A 77 -3.90 5.87 -12.10
CA ASN A 77 -4.09 5.82 -13.54
C ASN A 77 -2.87 5.35 -14.33
N ARG A 78 -1.65 5.55 -13.79
CA ARG A 78 -0.42 5.09 -14.43
C ARG A 78 -0.30 3.57 -14.41
N SER A 79 -0.63 2.96 -13.29
CA SER A 79 -0.64 1.48 -13.13
C SER A 79 -1.79 0.86 -13.90
N ASP A 80 -2.97 1.50 -13.87
CA ASP A 80 -4.14 1.07 -14.62
C ASP A 80 -3.89 1.09 -16.13
N ARG A 81 -3.12 2.06 -16.62
CA ARG A 81 -2.75 2.16 -18.02
C ARG A 81 -1.96 0.95 -18.50
N LYS A 82 -0.96 0.50 -17.73
CA LYS A 82 -0.22 -0.73 -18.04
C LYS A 82 -1.17 -1.94 -18.20
N ALA A 83 -2.19 -2.00 -17.35
CA ALA A 83 -3.17 -3.06 -17.41
C ALA A 83 -4.06 -2.97 -18.67
N TYR A 84 -4.50 -1.77 -19.07
CA TYR A 84 -5.23 -1.59 -20.33
C TYR A 84 -4.38 -1.94 -21.54
N GLU A 85 -3.12 -1.54 -21.57
CA GLU A 85 -2.16 -1.89 -22.63
C GLU A 85 -1.99 -3.41 -22.76
N SER A 86 -2.03 -4.15 -21.64
CA SER A 86 -1.91 -5.63 -21.65
C SER A 86 -3.06 -6.35 -22.33
N ILE A 87 -4.22 -5.70 -22.44
CA ILE A 87 -5.41 -6.22 -23.16
C ILE A 87 -5.62 -5.54 -24.51
N GLY A 88 -4.60 -4.78 -25.00
CA GLY A 88 -4.61 -4.14 -26.31
C GLY A 88 -5.39 -2.83 -26.39
N ILE A 89 -5.59 -2.14 -25.26
CA ILE A 89 -6.20 -0.81 -25.20
C ILE A 89 -5.11 0.23 -24.97
N GLU A 90 -4.78 1.00 -26.00
CA GLU A 90 -3.78 2.09 -25.97
C GLU A 90 -4.40 3.47 -25.74
N GLU A 91 -5.71 3.56 -25.70
CA GLU A 91 -6.46 4.81 -25.55
C GLU A 91 -6.20 5.46 -24.19
N THR A 92 -6.14 6.78 -24.17
CA THR A 92 -5.90 7.58 -22.94
C THR A 92 -7.14 8.30 -22.44
N ASP A 93 -8.17 8.43 -23.28
CA ASP A 93 -9.43 9.09 -22.95
C ASP A 93 -10.41 8.10 -22.31
N ASP A 94 -10.97 8.44 -21.16
CA ASP A 94 -11.89 7.59 -20.41
C ASP A 94 -13.12 7.14 -21.23
N LYS A 95 -13.62 7.99 -22.16
CA LYS A 95 -14.76 7.64 -23.01
C LYS A 95 -14.36 6.60 -24.05
N LYS A 96 -13.19 6.78 -24.67
CA LYS A 96 -12.65 5.85 -25.65
C LYS A 96 -12.28 4.52 -25.02
N ILE A 97 -11.69 4.51 -23.83
CA ILE A 97 -11.43 3.29 -23.04
C ILE A 97 -12.73 2.52 -22.81
N LYS A 98 -13.81 3.21 -22.41
CA LYS A 98 -15.13 2.61 -22.19
C LYS A 98 -15.70 1.97 -23.45
N GLU A 99 -15.55 2.62 -24.60
CA GLU A 99 -15.99 2.08 -25.89
C GLU A 99 -15.14 0.89 -26.33
N ALA A 100 -13.82 0.96 -26.16
CA ALA A 100 -12.90 -0.13 -26.45
C ALA A 100 -13.19 -1.36 -25.58
N VAL A 101 -13.39 -1.17 -24.28
CA VAL A 101 -13.81 -2.24 -23.35
C VAL A 101 -15.12 -2.87 -23.77
N LYS A 102 -16.13 -2.07 -24.15
CA LYS A 102 -17.41 -2.62 -24.62
C LYS A 102 -17.27 -3.45 -25.89
N LYS A 103 -16.39 -3.05 -26.81
CA LYS A 103 -16.09 -3.82 -28.02
C LYS A 103 -15.37 -5.13 -27.68
N LEU A 104 -14.36 -5.06 -26.82
CA LEU A 104 -13.62 -6.24 -26.37
C LEU A 104 -14.50 -7.25 -25.65
N LYS A 105 -15.40 -6.82 -24.77
CA LYS A 105 -16.34 -7.72 -24.07
C LYS A 105 -17.28 -8.49 -25.00
N LYS A 106 -17.55 -8.00 -26.18
CA LYS A 106 -18.36 -8.72 -27.19
C LYS A 106 -17.56 -9.85 -27.86
N THR A 107 -16.24 -9.68 -27.96
CA THR A 107 -15.35 -10.64 -28.62
C THR A 107 -14.72 -11.59 -27.61
N ASP A 108 -14.40 -11.11 -26.41
CA ASP A 108 -13.77 -11.85 -25.34
C ASP A 108 -14.54 -11.63 -24.01
N PRO A 109 -15.38 -12.57 -23.59
CA PRO A 109 -16.12 -12.48 -22.33
C PRO A 109 -15.23 -12.47 -21.08
N ASP A 110 -14.01 -12.98 -21.19
CA ASP A 110 -13.09 -13.15 -20.06
C ASP A 110 -12.15 -11.96 -19.83
N VAL A 111 -12.35 -10.85 -20.52
CA VAL A 111 -11.54 -9.61 -20.36
C VAL A 111 -11.43 -9.18 -18.92
N ASP A 112 -12.52 -9.24 -18.15
CA ASP A 112 -12.53 -8.87 -16.73
C ASP A 112 -11.59 -9.73 -15.88
N ILE A 113 -11.56 -11.04 -16.19
CA ILE A 113 -10.71 -12.01 -15.49
C ILE A 113 -9.24 -11.77 -15.87
N LYS A 114 -8.96 -11.63 -17.16
CA LYS A 114 -7.59 -11.37 -17.65
C LYS A 114 -6.99 -10.11 -17.05
N LEU A 115 -7.77 -9.05 -16.97
CA LEU A 115 -7.31 -7.79 -16.37
C LEU A 115 -7.04 -7.94 -14.87
N ARG A 116 -7.95 -8.60 -14.14
CA ARG A 116 -7.75 -8.90 -12.72
C ARG A 116 -6.50 -9.75 -12.49
N ASP A 117 -6.30 -10.77 -13.29
CA ASP A 117 -5.17 -11.68 -13.17
C ASP A 117 -3.86 -10.94 -13.50
N TYR A 118 -3.85 -10.08 -14.52
CA TYR A 118 -2.73 -9.19 -14.80
C TYR A 118 -2.37 -8.32 -13.58
N MET A 119 -3.37 -7.70 -12.95
CA MET A 119 -3.14 -6.87 -11.77
C MET A 119 -2.61 -7.69 -10.58
N CYS A 120 -3.13 -8.89 -10.37
CA CYS A 120 -2.63 -9.77 -9.31
C CYS A 120 -1.22 -10.29 -9.60
N ASP A 121 -0.88 -10.57 -10.85
CA ASP A 121 0.42 -11.11 -11.24
C ASP A 121 1.54 -10.06 -11.13
N ASN A 122 1.24 -8.80 -11.43
CA ASN A 122 2.25 -7.74 -11.46
C ASN A 122 2.34 -6.96 -10.13
N PHE A 123 1.22 -6.76 -9.43
CA PHE A 123 1.18 -5.94 -8.23
C PHE A 123 1.11 -6.79 -6.95
N TYR A 124 2.20 -6.73 -6.16
CA TYR A 124 2.33 -7.48 -4.92
C TYR A 124 1.23 -7.17 -3.92
N ASP A 125 0.91 -5.88 -3.73
CA ASP A 125 -0.03 -5.44 -2.71
C ASP A 125 -1.48 -5.78 -3.06
N ILE A 126 -1.85 -5.77 -4.35
CA ILE A 126 -3.16 -6.26 -4.82
C ILE A 126 -3.30 -7.75 -4.52
N ARG A 127 -2.30 -8.55 -4.89
CA ARG A 127 -2.29 -10.00 -4.68
C ARG A 127 -2.32 -10.37 -3.21
N THR A 128 -1.63 -9.60 -2.35
CA THR A 128 -1.42 -9.93 -0.94
C THR A 128 -2.56 -9.40 -0.06
N PHE A 129 -2.87 -8.12 -0.16
CA PHE A 129 -3.84 -7.44 0.72
C PHE A 129 -5.20 -7.24 0.08
N GLY A 130 -5.28 -7.38 -1.23
CA GLY A 130 -6.45 -7.01 -2.02
C GLY A 130 -6.51 -5.52 -2.31
N ALA A 131 -7.38 -5.15 -3.22
CA ALA A 131 -7.65 -3.77 -3.58
C ALA A 131 -9.07 -3.60 -4.15
N VAL A 132 -9.57 -2.37 -4.06
CA VAL A 132 -10.75 -1.92 -4.81
C VAL A 132 -10.28 -0.95 -5.89
N MET A 133 -10.30 -1.41 -7.13
CA MET A 133 -9.82 -0.66 -8.30
C MET A 133 -11.00 0.07 -8.95
N THR A 134 -11.34 1.24 -8.41
CA THR A 134 -12.53 2.02 -8.81
C THR A 134 -12.49 2.51 -10.25
N THR A 135 -11.31 2.72 -10.82
CA THR A 135 -11.11 3.12 -12.21
C THR A 135 -11.64 2.07 -13.18
N PHE A 136 -11.41 0.79 -12.93
CA PHE A 136 -11.94 -0.29 -13.75
C PHE A 136 -13.46 -0.39 -13.66
N VAL A 137 -14.04 -0.13 -12.49
CA VAL A 137 -15.49 -0.06 -12.32
C VAL A 137 -16.09 1.06 -13.17
N LYS A 138 -15.43 2.24 -13.20
CA LYS A 138 -15.84 3.36 -14.07
C LYS A 138 -15.77 3.02 -15.55
N ALA A 139 -14.84 2.16 -15.96
CA ALA A 139 -14.72 1.65 -17.34
C ALA A 139 -15.71 0.50 -17.65
N ALA A 140 -16.65 0.19 -16.76
CA ALA A 140 -17.62 -0.91 -16.87
C ALA A 140 -16.97 -2.32 -16.87
N LEU A 141 -15.86 -2.49 -16.17
CA LEU A 141 -15.20 -3.75 -15.90
C LEU A 141 -15.58 -4.29 -14.51
N ASN A 142 -15.87 -5.58 -14.40
CA ASN A 142 -16.26 -6.22 -13.13
C ASN A 142 -15.06 -6.79 -12.34
N CYS A 143 -13.85 -6.40 -12.70
CA CYS A 143 -12.61 -6.83 -12.02
C CYS A 143 -12.17 -5.89 -10.90
N GLY A 144 -12.97 -4.88 -10.55
CA GLY A 144 -12.58 -3.80 -9.65
C GLY A 144 -12.37 -4.18 -8.18
N GLN A 145 -12.73 -5.39 -7.75
CA GLN A 145 -12.52 -5.85 -6.37
C GLN A 145 -11.71 -7.15 -6.34
N VAL A 146 -10.54 -7.09 -5.68
CA VAL A 146 -9.72 -8.25 -5.36
C VAL A 146 -9.65 -8.41 -3.86
N ARG A 147 -9.95 -9.62 -3.36
CA ARG A 147 -9.80 -9.96 -1.94
C ARG A 147 -8.44 -10.63 -1.75
N GLY A 148 -7.57 -10.01 -0.97
CA GLY A 148 -6.27 -10.58 -0.65
C GLY A 148 -6.34 -11.62 0.46
N PRO A 149 -5.48 -12.64 0.42
CA PRO A 149 -5.43 -13.70 1.42
C PRO A 149 -4.86 -13.25 2.76
N VAL A 150 -4.13 -12.14 2.81
CA VAL A 150 -3.46 -11.67 4.03
C VAL A 150 -4.29 -10.57 4.69
N GLN A 151 -4.69 -10.83 5.93
CA GLN A 151 -5.39 -9.88 6.79
C GLN A 151 -4.49 -9.56 7.99
N ILE A 152 -4.27 -8.28 8.25
CA ILE A 152 -3.48 -7.78 9.38
C ILE A 152 -4.42 -6.93 10.22
N GLY A 153 -4.48 -7.18 11.52
CA GLY A 153 -5.22 -6.37 12.47
C GLY A 153 -4.41 -5.16 12.97
N PHE A 154 -5.00 -4.34 13.82
CA PHE A 154 -4.28 -3.30 14.55
C PHE A 154 -3.30 -3.93 15.52
N ALA A 155 -2.09 -3.37 15.60
CA ALA A 155 -1.18 -3.68 16.68
C ALA A 155 -1.48 -2.80 17.90
N ARG A 156 -1.26 -3.38 19.07
CA ARG A 156 -1.38 -2.71 20.36
C ARG A 156 -0.09 -2.89 21.15
N SER A 157 0.32 -1.88 21.90
CA SER A 157 1.45 -2.03 22.82
C SER A 157 1.10 -3.01 23.93
N ILE A 158 2.12 -3.65 24.50
CA ILE A 158 1.96 -4.57 25.64
C ILE A 158 1.61 -3.75 26.88
N ASP A 159 2.31 -2.64 27.09
CA ASP A 159 2.12 -1.73 28.21
C ASP A 159 1.57 -0.37 27.73
N PRO A 160 0.89 0.39 28.61
CA PRO A 160 0.50 1.76 28.32
C PRO A 160 1.71 2.63 27.95
N ILE A 161 1.53 3.53 26.99
CA ILE A 161 2.57 4.44 26.55
C ILE A 161 2.30 5.86 27.02
N ILE A 162 3.37 6.62 27.22
CA ILE A 162 3.32 8.04 27.52
C ILE A 162 3.94 8.78 26.34
N SER A 163 3.18 9.67 25.71
CA SER A 163 3.69 10.53 24.66
C SER A 163 4.70 11.53 25.22
N GLN A 164 5.83 11.67 24.55
CA GLN A 164 6.84 12.68 24.85
C GLN A 164 7.03 13.59 23.65
N GLU A 165 7.00 14.88 23.89
CA GLU A 165 7.32 15.86 22.87
C GLU A 165 8.77 16.30 23.07
N VAL A 166 9.61 16.04 22.05
CA VAL A 166 11.04 16.39 22.09
C VAL A 166 11.33 17.35 20.96
N THR A 167 11.76 18.54 21.31
CA THR A 167 12.19 19.53 20.32
C THR A 167 13.60 19.23 19.85
N THR A 168 13.72 18.95 18.53
CA THR A 168 15.02 18.80 17.88
C THR A 168 15.34 20.05 17.07
N VAL A 169 16.56 20.53 17.14
CA VAL A 169 17.03 21.71 16.40
C VAL A 169 18.07 21.29 15.36
N SER A 170 17.84 21.69 14.12
CA SER A 170 18.81 21.52 13.05
C SER A 170 19.35 22.87 12.60
N TYR A 171 20.67 23.04 12.67
CA TYR A 171 21.38 24.27 12.25
C TYR A 171 21.96 24.05 10.85
N THR A 172 21.28 24.51 9.82
CA THR A 172 21.73 24.37 8.43
C THR A 172 22.86 25.34 8.04
N HIS A 173 23.10 26.36 8.87
CA HIS A 173 24.14 27.38 8.63
C HIS A 173 25.47 27.10 9.37
N LEU A 174 25.55 26.05 10.18
CA LEU A 174 26.79 25.65 10.84
C LEU A 174 27.77 25.02 9.85
N ARG A 175 29.06 25.37 9.99
CA ARG A 175 30.14 24.73 9.22
C ARG A 175 30.46 23.35 9.82
N ALA A 176 30.96 22.42 9.00
CA ALA A 176 31.20 21.04 9.41
C ALA A 176 32.09 20.86 10.65
N HIS A 177 33.03 21.76 10.91
CA HIS A 177 33.89 21.73 12.11
C HIS A 177 33.23 22.31 13.37
N GLU A 178 32.11 23.07 13.24
CA GLU A 178 31.36 23.55 14.39
C GLU A 178 30.41 22.45 14.93
N THR A 179 29.92 21.58 14.06
CA THR A 179 29.10 20.44 14.45
C THR A 179 29.88 19.41 15.26
N LEU A 180 31.19 19.28 15.03
CA LEU A 180 32.09 18.38 15.78
C LEU A 180 32.42 18.90 17.20
N ARG A 181 32.17 20.15 17.52
CA ARG A 181 32.42 20.72 18.86
C ARG A 181 31.26 20.51 19.84
N HIS A 182 30.08 20.10 19.35
CA HIS A 182 28.87 19.95 20.15
C HIS A 182 28.41 18.49 20.25
N LEU A 183 29.23 17.54 19.78
CA LEU A 183 29.12 16.12 20.02
C LEU A 183 30.13 15.72 21.11
#